data_0c1f90255b753c00ba26cd4d169632b9
#
_entry.id   0c1f90255b753c00ba26cd4d169632b9
#
_cell.length_a   1.000
_cell.length_b   1.000
_cell.length_c   1.000
_cell.angle_alpha   90.00
_cell.angle_beta   90.00
_cell.angle_gamma   90.00
#
_symmetry.space_group_name_H-M   'P 1'
#
loop_
_entity.id
_entity.type
_entity.pdbx_description
1 polymer ?
#
loop_
_entity_poly.entity_id
_entity_poly.type
_entity_poly.pdbx_seq_one_letter_code
_entity_poly.pdbx_strand_id
1 'polypeptide(L)'
;MRRLILLIIVVTGIFVNYSLAQVDSHFSLFEYSQNVYNPGAAGSNDAMCVTSLHRQQWVGWDEGRPQTTIFSFDMPVVDVLGVGLNIYQDIIGFQQDLDISANVAYRIELDPGILGIGVGVGVINRAIDGNWRTWQSLNGGTVYQDPAIPHMESKIAFDMNFGATLVGEDFWIGISTTHLLRPTINFEVGLPSYIARHYYLSGGYNYALPNPSFDLVGSGMVLSDGSTVEFQINAKLLYNKSFWGGVSYRYDDAIVPMIGVHLINGLSFGYSYDIVTSKVGSYNSGSHELMVRYCFNLQGGKTPGRYRSVRRL
;
A
#
# COMPACT_ATOMS: atom_id res chain seq x y z
N MET A 1 6.76 -32.43 30.24
CA MET A 1 6.34 -31.17 30.91
C MET A 1 7.43 -30.10 30.94
N ARG A 2 8.61 -30.31 31.53
CA ARG A 2 9.68 -29.26 31.56
C ARG A 2 10.08 -28.70 30.20
N ARG A 3 10.18 -29.54 29.15
CA ARG A 3 10.53 -29.06 27.76
C ARG A 3 9.40 -28.26 27.13
N LEU A 4 8.14 -28.55 27.43
CA LEU A 4 6.99 -27.80 26.96
C LEU A 4 6.90 -26.42 27.62
N ILE A 5 7.19 -26.34 28.92
CA ILE A 5 7.23 -25.09 29.67
C ILE A 5 8.37 -24.20 29.19
N LEU A 6 9.54 -24.76 28.89
CA LEU A 6 10.66 -24.03 28.29
C LEU A 6 10.32 -23.49 26.90
N LEU A 7 9.61 -24.27 26.07
CA LEU A 7 9.16 -23.82 24.76
C LEU A 7 8.15 -22.66 24.85
N ILE A 8 7.22 -22.74 25.80
CA ILE A 8 6.24 -21.67 26.05
C ILE A 8 6.94 -20.42 26.56
N ILE A 9 7.94 -20.53 27.47
CA ILE A 9 8.69 -19.38 27.98
C ILE A 9 9.55 -18.73 26.87
N VAL A 10 10.14 -19.53 25.98
CA VAL A 10 10.88 -19.02 24.82
C VAL A 10 9.94 -18.32 23.83
N VAL A 11 8.76 -18.88 23.57
CA VAL A 11 7.76 -18.30 22.67
C VAL A 11 7.15 -17.00 23.27
N THR A 12 6.89 -16.97 24.59
CA THR A 12 6.37 -15.76 25.24
C THR A 12 7.44 -14.70 25.46
N GLY A 13 8.71 -15.05 25.58
CA GLY A 13 9.85 -14.12 25.75
C GLY A 13 10.24 -13.39 24.46
N ILE A 14 9.73 -13.80 23.29
CA ILE A 14 9.99 -13.16 21.99
C ILE A 14 9.07 -11.96 21.75
N PHE A 15 7.98 -11.83 22.52
CA PHE A 15 7.06 -10.69 22.42
C PHE A 15 7.45 -9.55 23.38
N VAL A 16 8.65 -9.00 23.24
CA VAL A 16 8.94 -7.67 23.78
C VAL A 16 8.42 -6.65 22.79
N ASN A 17 7.20 -6.16 23.04
CA ASN A 17 6.59 -5.11 22.25
C ASN A 17 7.35 -3.79 22.45
N TYR A 18 8.30 -3.48 21.59
CA TYR A 18 8.68 -2.10 21.33
C TYR A 18 7.60 -1.52 20.40
N SER A 19 6.67 -0.79 20.98
CA SER A 19 5.66 -0.06 20.20
C SER A 19 6.35 1.10 19.48
N LEU A 20 6.79 0.84 18.26
CA LEU A 20 7.29 1.83 17.33
C LEU A 20 6.18 1.98 16.27
N ALA A 21 5.28 2.91 16.48
CA ALA A 21 4.08 3.09 15.69
C ALA A 21 4.36 3.94 14.43
N GLN A 22 5.14 3.43 13.48
CA GLN A 22 5.24 3.98 12.13
C GLN A 22 5.04 2.85 11.13
N VAL A 23 3.79 2.60 10.75
CA VAL A 23 3.42 1.65 9.71
C VAL A 23 3.11 2.43 8.44
N ASP A 24 3.57 1.93 7.28
CA ASP A 24 3.20 2.49 5.98
C ASP A 24 1.67 2.53 5.85
N SER A 25 1.16 3.53 5.14
CA SER A 25 -0.28 3.64 4.92
C SER A 25 -0.80 2.42 4.18
N HIS A 26 -1.84 1.83 4.73
CA HIS A 26 -2.52 0.72 4.10
C HIS A 26 -3.69 1.20 3.23
N PHE A 27 -3.99 0.44 2.18
CA PHE A 27 -5.04 0.74 1.22
C PHE A 27 -6.04 -0.40 1.14
N SER A 28 -7.32 -0.06 1.12
CA SER A 28 -8.39 -1.05 0.93
C SER A 28 -8.38 -1.62 -0.48
N LEU A 29 -7.96 -0.80 -1.46
CA LEU A 29 -7.84 -1.14 -2.87
C LEU A 29 -6.40 -1.57 -3.25
N PHE A 30 -5.66 -2.20 -2.33
CA PHE A 30 -4.24 -2.58 -2.48
C PHE A 30 -3.94 -3.44 -3.72
N GLU A 31 -4.90 -4.19 -4.22
CA GLU A 31 -4.76 -5.05 -5.40
C GLU A 31 -4.42 -4.25 -6.67
N TYR A 32 -4.81 -2.98 -6.71
CA TYR A 32 -4.57 -2.10 -7.85
C TYR A 32 -3.21 -1.41 -7.82
N SER A 33 -2.52 -1.42 -6.68
CA SER A 33 -1.24 -0.72 -6.44
C SER A 33 -0.10 -1.65 -6.02
N GLN A 34 -0.13 -2.93 -6.45
CA GLN A 34 0.83 -3.95 -6.03
C GLN A 34 2.28 -3.53 -6.25
N ASN A 35 2.59 -2.86 -7.37
CA ASN A 35 3.94 -2.40 -7.70
C ASN A 35 4.52 -1.41 -6.67
N VAL A 36 3.69 -0.76 -5.85
CA VAL A 36 4.13 0.21 -4.83
C VAL A 36 4.84 -0.49 -3.67
N TYR A 37 4.27 -1.59 -3.18
CA TYR A 37 4.81 -2.33 -2.04
C TYR A 37 5.54 -3.62 -2.42
N ASN A 38 5.45 -4.07 -3.69
CA ASN A 38 6.10 -5.28 -4.17
C ASN A 38 6.74 -5.06 -5.55
N PRO A 39 8.07 -4.83 -5.63
CA PRO A 39 8.77 -4.68 -6.90
C PRO A 39 8.62 -5.87 -7.84
N GLY A 40 8.42 -7.09 -7.32
CA GLY A 40 8.19 -8.28 -8.13
C GLY A 40 6.89 -8.27 -8.93
N ALA A 41 5.97 -7.34 -8.62
CA ALA A 41 4.73 -7.15 -9.36
C ALA A 41 4.89 -6.25 -10.60
N ALA A 42 6.05 -5.61 -10.80
CA ALA A 42 6.26 -4.73 -11.95
C ALA A 42 6.07 -5.46 -13.28
N GLY A 43 5.20 -4.93 -14.14
CA GLY A 43 4.84 -5.51 -15.44
C GLY A 43 3.98 -6.79 -15.36
N SER A 44 3.50 -7.20 -14.18
CA SER A 44 2.73 -8.44 -14.00
C SER A 44 1.36 -8.41 -14.67
N ASN A 45 0.88 -7.23 -15.05
CA ASN A 45 -0.42 -7.04 -15.70
C ASN A 45 -0.39 -7.32 -17.22
N ASP A 46 0.77 -7.62 -17.82
CA ASP A 46 0.99 -7.79 -19.25
C ASP A 46 0.49 -6.58 -20.10
N ALA A 47 0.37 -5.44 -19.49
CA ALA A 47 -0.07 -4.17 -20.06
C ALA A 47 0.70 -3.02 -19.43
N MET A 48 0.72 -1.87 -20.10
CA MET A 48 1.16 -0.62 -19.47
C MET A 48 0.02 -0.11 -18.62
N CYS A 49 0.24 0.01 -17.31
CA CYS A 49 -0.74 0.48 -16.37
C CYS A 49 -0.26 1.75 -15.64
N VAL A 50 -1.17 2.69 -15.50
CA VAL A 50 -1.01 3.88 -14.66
C VAL A 50 -2.11 3.83 -13.61
N THR A 51 -1.74 3.91 -12.35
CA THR A 51 -2.68 3.88 -11.22
C THR A 51 -2.45 5.11 -10.35
N SER A 52 -3.51 5.83 -10.04
CA SER A 52 -3.52 6.85 -9.01
C SER A 52 -4.50 6.42 -7.91
N LEU A 53 -4.07 6.53 -6.67
CA LEU A 53 -4.88 6.21 -5.51
C LEU A 53 -4.70 7.33 -4.49
N HIS A 54 -5.82 7.86 -4.00
CA HIS A 54 -5.83 8.88 -2.96
C HIS A 54 -6.65 8.40 -1.77
N ARG A 55 -6.06 8.44 -0.60
CA ARG A 55 -6.70 8.08 0.65
C ARG A 55 -6.70 9.26 1.61
N GLN A 56 -7.85 9.55 2.16
CA GLN A 56 -8.05 10.55 3.19
C GLN A 56 -8.62 9.88 4.43
N GLN A 57 -7.81 9.81 5.49
CA GLN A 57 -8.22 9.14 6.72
C GLN A 57 -8.91 10.10 7.69
N TRP A 58 -9.80 9.55 8.52
CA TRP A 58 -10.43 10.21 9.66
C TRP A 58 -11.05 11.56 9.30
N VAL A 59 -11.93 11.56 8.30
CA VAL A 59 -12.66 12.77 7.90
C VAL A 59 -13.48 13.29 9.08
N GLY A 60 -13.52 14.61 9.25
CA GLY A 60 -14.10 15.26 10.44
C GLY A 60 -13.12 15.45 11.60
N TRP A 61 -11.93 14.83 11.53
CA TRP A 61 -10.82 15.23 12.39
C TRP A 61 -10.31 16.58 11.95
N ASP A 62 -9.91 17.43 12.90
CA ASP A 62 -9.36 18.75 12.61
C ASP A 62 -8.02 18.66 11.84
N GLU A 63 -7.16 19.63 11.95
CA GLU A 63 -5.88 19.70 11.25
C GLU A 63 -4.98 18.49 11.56
N GLY A 64 -4.19 18.03 10.56
CA GLY A 64 -3.20 16.97 10.72
C GLY A 64 -3.69 15.56 10.43
N ARG A 65 -4.92 15.40 9.89
CA ARG A 65 -5.41 14.07 9.47
C ARG A 65 -4.51 13.45 8.41
N PRO A 66 -4.31 12.12 8.45
CA PRO A 66 -3.48 11.44 7.47
C PRO A 66 -4.08 11.53 6.06
N GLN A 67 -3.23 11.82 5.08
CA GLN A 67 -3.56 11.85 3.66
C GLN A 67 -2.44 11.17 2.89
N THR A 68 -2.78 10.18 2.09
CA THR A 68 -1.82 9.45 1.29
C THR A 68 -2.23 9.49 -0.17
N THR A 69 -1.28 9.77 -1.05
CA THR A 69 -1.47 9.76 -2.50
C THR A 69 -0.43 8.87 -3.14
N ILE A 70 -0.87 7.98 -4.00
CA ILE A 70 0.00 7.14 -4.81
C ILE A 70 -0.20 7.49 -6.28
N PHE A 71 0.92 7.53 -6.99
CA PHE A 71 0.96 7.44 -8.43
C PHE A 71 1.92 6.32 -8.80
N SER A 72 1.43 5.29 -9.47
CA SER A 72 2.20 4.12 -9.87
C SER A 72 2.06 3.89 -11.36
N PHE A 73 3.18 3.63 -11.99
CA PHE A 73 3.28 3.22 -13.39
C PHE A 73 4.01 1.88 -13.44
N ASP A 74 3.50 0.94 -14.21
CA ASP A 74 4.20 -0.32 -14.48
C ASP A 74 3.92 -0.84 -15.89
N MET A 75 4.90 -1.52 -16.46
CA MET A 75 4.77 -2.16 -17.77
C MET A 75 5.75 -3.34 -17.94
N PRO A 76 5.40 -4.36 -18.73
CA PRO A 76 6.39 -5.28 -19.28
C PRO A 76 7.18 -4.57 -20.39
N VAL A 77 8.51 -4.63 -20.32
CA VAL A 77 9.39 -4.10 -21.39
C VAL A 77 9.63 -5.17 -22.45
N VAL A 78 9.94 -6.38 -21.98
CA VAL A 78 10.04 -7.62 -22.77
C VAL A 78 9.43 -8.74 -21.93
N ASP A 79 9.24 -9.91 -22.52
CA ASP A 79 8.57 -11.05 -21.84
C ASP A 79 9.20 -11.39 -20.49
N VAL A 80 10.53 -11.21 -20.37
CA VAL A 80 11.29 -11.53 -19.16
C VAL A 80 11.57 -10.35 -18.23
N LEU A 81 11.15 -9.13 -18.58
CA LEU A 81 11.48 -7.93 -17.81
C LEU A 81 10.29 -7.01 -17.65
N GLY A 82 9.94 -6.70 -16.42
CA GLY A 82 9.00 -5.66 -16.05
C GLY A 82 9.69 -4.47 -15.38
N VAL A 83 9.15 -3.28 -15.58
CA VAL A 83 9.60 -2.05 -14.94
C VAL A 83 8.43 -1.32 -14.29
N GLY A 84 8.73 -0.56 -13.25
CA GLY A 84 7.75 0.26 -12.54
C GLY A 84 8.37 1.55 -12.03
N LEU A 85 7.53 2.56 -11.88
CA LEU A 85 7.86 3.83 -11.24
C LEU A 85 6.74 4.17 -10.26
N ASN A 86 7.11 4.54 -9.04
CA ASN A 86 6.14 4.92 -8.02
C ASN A 86 6.48 6.28 -7.45
N ILE A 87 5.44 7.05 -7.19
CA ILE A 87 5.49 8.27 -6.39
C ILE A 87 4.47 8.04 -5.27
N TYR A 88 4.93 8.08 -4.04
CA TYR A 88 4.13 7.91 -2.84
C TYR A 88 4.31 9.14 -1.98
N GLN A 89 3.22 9.82 -1.67
CA GLN A 89 3.20 10.97 -0.80
C GLN A 89 2.32 10.66 0.40
N ASP A 90 2.86 10.87 1.58
CA ASP A 90 2.15 10.70 2.85
C ASP A 90 2.28 11.94 3.72
N ILE A 91 1.16 12.41 4.25
CA ILE A 91 1.09 13.60 5.10
C ILE A 91 0.40 13.20 6.39
N ILE A 92 1.10 13.28 7.52
CA ILE A 92 0.57 12.96 8.84
C ILE A 92 0.97 14.07 9.83
N GLY A 93 0.01 14.86 10.28
CA GLY A 93 0.30 15.99 11.15
C GLY A 93 1.23 16.99 10.48
N PHE A 94 2.40 17.18 11.04
CA PHE A 94 3.43 18.07 10.53
C PHE A 94 4.48 17.37 9.66
N GLN A 95 4.43 16.04 9.55
CA GLN A 95 5.34 15.25 8.75
C GLN A 95 4.78 15.07 7.33
N GLN A 96 5.64 15.26 6.35
CA GLN A 96 5.36 15.01 4.94
C GLN A 96 6.47 14.13 4.38
N ASP A 97 6.10 12.97 3.88
CA ASP A 97 7.01 12.03 3.23
C ASP A 97 6.69 11.99 1.73
N LEU A 98 7.71 12.11 0.91
CA LEU A 98 7.63 11.91 -0.53
C LEU A 98 8.66 10.84 -0.92
N ASP A 99 8.17 9.67 -1.32
CA ASP A 99 8.97 8.57 -1.82
C ASP A 99 8.85 8.49 -3.35
N ILE A 100 9.97 8.42 -4.03
CA ILE A 100 10.06 8.18 -5.48
C ILE A 100 10.93 6.97 -5.68
N SER A 101 10.36 5.89 -6.22
CA SER A 101 11.05 4.62 -6.43
C SER A 101 10.86 4.06 -7.84
N ALA A 102 11.93 3.46 -8.35
CA ALA A 102 11.94 2.72 -9.61
C ALA A 102 12.13 1.23 -9.32
N ASN A 103 11.28 0.41 -9.92
CA ASN A 103 11.25 -1.05 -9.76
C ASN A 103 11.65 -1.74 -11.05
N VAL A 104 12.40 -2.83 -10.91
CA VAL A 104 12.72 -3.75 -12.00
C VAL A 104 12.43 -5.17 -11.53
N ALA A 105 11.67 -5.92 -12.31
CA ALA A 105 11.32 -7.31 -12.06
C ALA A 105 11.81 -8.22 -13.18
N TYR A 106 12.52 -9.28 -12.81
CA TYR A 106 12.82 -10.38 -13.72
C TYR A 106 11.67 -11.38 -13.67
N ARG A 107 11.10 -11.70 -14.83
CA ARG A 107 9.90 -12.52 -14.99
C ARG A 107 10.28 -13.90 -15.50
N ILE A 108 9.95 -14.94 -14.77
CA ILE A 108 10.25 -16.33 -15.07
C ILE A 108 8.95 -17.08 -15.33
N GLU A 109 8.82 -17.66 -16.50
CA GLU A 109 7.69 -18.55 -16.79
C GLU A 109 7.86 -19.85 -16.02
N LEU A 110 6.89 -20.19 -15.22
CA LEU A 110 6.79 -21.43 -14.42
C LEU A 110 5.41 -22.04 -14.63
N ASP A 111 5.27 -23.32 -14.35
CA ASP A 111 3.96 -23.93 -14.12
C ASP A 111 3.67 -23.82 -12.61
N PRO A 112 2.63 -23.09 -12.12
CA PRO A 112 1.38 -22.71 -12.79
C PRO A 112 1.27 -21.24 -13.21
N GLY A 113 2.34 -20.46 -13.41
CA GLY A 113 2.23 -19.05 -13.75
C GLY A 113 3.57 -18.36 -13.95
N ILE A 114 3.58 -17.03 -13.88
CA ILE A 114 4.77 -16.20 -14.05
C ILE A 114 5.24 -15.73 -12.68
N LEU A 115 6.49 -16.06 -12.33
CA LEU A 115 7.16 -15.56 -11.13
C LEU A 115 7.95 -14.30 -11.48
N GLY A 116 7.57 -13.18 -10.92
CA GLY A 116 8.36 -11.94 -10.95
C GLY A 116 9.20 -11.83 -9.68
N ILE A 117 10.50 -11.61 -9.83
CA ILE A 117 11.42 -11.28 -8.73
C ILE A 117 11.95 -9.89 -8.99
N GLY A 118 11.73 -8.96 -8.06
CA GLY A 118 11.99 -7.56 -8.29
C GLY A 118 12.81 -6.88 -7.18
N VAL A 119 13.52 -5.85 -7.61
CA VAL A 119 14.24 -4.91 -6.76
C VAL A 119 13.72 -3.51 -7.08
N GLY A 120 13.47 -2.73 -6.04
CA GLY A 120 13.17 -1.31 -6.11
C GLY A 120 14.31 -0.49 -5.52
N VAL A 121 14.62 0.63 -6.14
CA VAL A 121 15.53 1.63 -5.60
C VAL A 121 14.85 2.99 -5.62
N GLY A 122 15.03 3.77 -4.56
CA GLY A 122 14.32 5.02 -4.44
C GLY A 122 15.00 6.02 -3.51
N VAL A 123 14.34 7.15 -3.41
CA VAL A 123 14.69 8.23 -2.49
C VAL A 123 13.46 8.67 -1.73
N ILE A 124 13.61 8.86 -0.43
CA ILE A 124 12.57 9.35 0.44
C ILE A 124 12.98 10.74 0.90
N ASN A 125 12.14 11.71 0.64
CA ASN A 125 12.28 13.05 1.20
C ASN A 125 11.28 13.20 2.35
N ARG A 126 11.77 13.23 3.58
CA ARG A 126 10.99 13.52 4.78
C ARG A 126 11.13 14.97 5.14
N ALA A 127 10.01 15.67 5.16
CA ALA A 127 9.92 17.06 5.57
C ALA A 127 9.09 17.21 6.85
N ILE A 128 9.46 18.17 7.68
CA ILE A 128 8.68 18.60 8.82
C ILE A 128 8.22 20.03 8.54
N ASP A 129 6.91 20.26 8.59
CA ASP A 129 6.34 21.61 8.52
C ASP A 129 6.47 22.27 9.89
N GLY A 130 7.23 23.37 9.95
CA GLY A 130 7.52 24.10 11.18
C GLY A 130 6.38 24.98 11.72
N ASN A 131 5.18 24.88 11.18
CA ASN A 131 4.02 25.68 11.62
C ASN A 131 3.39 25.14 12.92
N TRP A 132 4.19 25.12 13.97
CA TRP A 132 3.74 24.61 15.27
C TRP A 132 2.73 25.54 15.93
N ARG A 133 1.61 24.99 16.36
CA ARG A 133 0.63 25.70 17.20
C ARG A 133 0.97 25.44 18.67
N THR A 134 1.47 26.46 19.33
CA THR A 134 1.68 26.42 20.77
C THR A 134 0.45 26.96 21.50
N TRP A 135 0.26 26.58 22.78
CA TRP A 135 -0.78 27.17 23.62
C TRP A 135 -0.78 28.70 23.63
N GLN A 136 0.40 29.30 23.58
CA GLN A 136 0.56 30.75 23.53
C GLN A 136 0.11 31.36 22.22
N SER A 137 0.39 30.71 21.07
CA SER A 137 -0.09 31.18 19.75
C SER A 137 -1.61 31.09 19.62
N LEU A 138 -2.24 30.08 20.25
CA LEU A 138 -3.70 29.93 20.25
C LEU A 138 -4.41 30.98 21.10
N ASN A 139 -3.74 31.58 22.09
CA ASN A 139 -4.29 32.58 22.99
C ASN A 139 -3.81 34.02 22.69
N GLY A 140 -3.32 34.31 21.48
CA GLY A 140 -2.89 35.61 21.04
C GLY A 140 -1.54 36.07 21.59
N GLY A 141 -0.75 35.14 22.16
CA GLY A 141 0.64 35.38 22.56
C GLY A 141 1.62 35.33 21.40
N THR A 142 2.80 35.91 21.58
CA THR A 142 3.90 35.77 20.61
C THR A 142 4.34 34.31 20.49
N VAL A 143 4.48 33.82 19.25
CA VAL A 143 5.08 32.50 19.00
C VAL A 143 6.53 32.57 19.45
N TYR A 144 6.82 31.99 20.61
CA TYR A 144 8.19 31.78 21.03
C TYR A 144 8.81 30.74 20.11
N GLN A 145 9.88 31.09 19.41
CA GLN A 145 10.73 30.10 18.73
C GLN A 145 11.44 29.29 19.83
N ASP A 146 10.88 28.14 20.14
CA ASP A 146 11.54 27.20 21.04
C ASP A 146 12.70 26.54 20.27
N PRO A 147 13.95 26.68 20.72
CA PRO A 147 15.10 26.06 20.06
C PRO A 147 15.04 24.53 20.00
N ALA A 148 14.20 23.91 20.82
CA ALA A 148 14.01 22.45 20.84
C ALA A 148 12.98 21.97 19.78
N ILE A 149 12.28 22.88 19.14
CA ILE A 149 11.28 22.55 18.12
C ILE A 149 11.90 22.71 16.73
N PRO A 150 11.87 21.66 15.87
CA PRO A 150 12.40 21.77 14.52
C PRO A 150 11.67 22.85 13.72
N HIS A 151 12.42 23.67 13.02
CA HIS A 151 11.86 24.54 11.99
C HIS A 151 11.47 23.71 10.74
N MET A 152 10.93 24.37 9.73
CA MET A 152 10.72 23.72 8.44
C MET A 152 12.05 23.17 7.91
N GLU A 153 12.14 21.86 7.84
CA GLU A 153 13.35 21.16 7.45
C GLU A 153 12.96 19.93 6.61
N SER A 154 13.76 19.64 5.58
CA SER A 154 13.60 18.41 4.80
C SER A 154 14.94 17.71 4.62
N LYS A 155 14.92 16.40 4.63
CA LYS A 155 16.09 15.54 4.41
C LYS A 155 15.75 14.42 3.46
N ILE A 156 16.74 14.06 2.64
CA ILE A 156 16.62 12.99 1.67
C ILE A 156 17.42 11.78 2.15
N ALA A 157 16.84 10.61 2.01
CA ALA A 157 17.49 9.33 2.26
C ALA A 157 17.30 8.37 1.08
N PHE A 158 18.28 7.51 0.84
CA PHE A 158 18.16 6.41 -0.11
C PHE A 158 17.48 5.21 0.53
N ASP A 159 16.71 4.49 -0.29
CA ASP A 159 16.05 3.28 0.14
C ASP A 159 16.01 2.20 -0.95
N MET A 160 15.76 0.97 -0.54
CA MET A 160 15.64 -0.19 -1.41
C MET A 160 14.46 -1.05 -0.99
N ASN A 161 13.82 -1.65 -1.98
CA ASN A 161 12.73 -2.60 -1.81
C ASN A 161 13.06 -3.91 -2.51
N PHE A 162 12.53 -5.02 -2.00
CA PHE A 162 12.67 -6.33 -2.62
C PHE A 162 11.33 -7.06 -2.57
N GLY A 163 11.04 -7.85 -3.61
CA GLY A 163 9.83 -8.65 -3.59
C GLY A 163 9.77 -9.69 -4.69
N ALA A 164 8.86 -10.63 -4.49
CA ALA A 164 8.53 -11.64 -5.46
C ALA A 164 7.01 -11.78 -5.57
N THR A 165 6.51 -11.99 -6.77
CA THR A 165 5.10 -12.19 -7.07
C THR A 165 4.93 -13.33 -8.06
N LEU A 166 4.18 -14.35 -7.68
CA LEU A 166 3.75 -15.43 -8.57
C LEU A 166 2.33 -15.11 -9.04
N VAL A 167 2.14 -15.09 -10.34
CA VAL A 167 0.85 -14.78 -10.94
C VAL A 167 0.45 -15.94 -11.86
N GLY A 168 -0.62 -16.63 -11.48
CA GLY A 168 -1.27 -17.67 -12.26
C GLY A 168 -2.43 -17.16 -13.10
N GLU A 169 -3.24 -18.07 -13.62
CA GLU A 169 -4.41 -17.73 -14.44
C GLU A 169 -5.51 -17.07 -13.60
N ASP A 170 -5.81 -17.64 -12.44
CA ASP A 170 -6.91 -17.19 -11.57
C ASP A 170 -6.43 -16.75 -10.18
N PHE A 171 -5.12 -16.73 -9.92
CA PHE A 171 -4.58 -16.37 -8.62
C PHE A 171 -3.30 -15.55 -8.75
N TRP A 172 -2.98 -14.87 -7.69
CA TRP A 172 -1.67 -14.27 -7.48
C TRP A 172 -1.29 -14.38 -6.00
N ILE A 173 0.00 -14.45 -5.74
CA ILE A 173 0.56 -14.40 -4.39
C ILE A 173 1.87 -13.62 -4.44
N GLY A 174 2.08 -12.75 -3.48
CA GLY A 174 3.27 -11.91 -3.39
C GLY A 174 3.83 -11.84 -1.98
N ILE A 175 5.15 -11.79 -1.90
CA ILE A 175 5.90 -11.48 -0.68
C ILE A 175 6.87 -10.37 -0.98
N SER A 176 6.98 -9.39 -0.08
CA SER A 176 7.90 -8.27 -0.28
C SER A 176 8.33 -7.63 1.03
N THR A 177 9.36 -6.83 0.91
CA THR A 177 9.82 -5.95 1.98
C THR A 177 10.17 -4.60 1.39
N THR A 178 9.67 -3.55 2.03
CA THR A 178 10.03 -2.16 1.75
C THR A 178 10.98 -1.65 2.83
N HIS A 179 11.64 -0.55 2.54
CA HIS A 179 12.55 0.12 3.46
C HIS A 179 13.66 -0.80 4.00
N LEU A 180 14.27 -1.57 3.07
CA LEU A 180 15.33 -2.54 3.39
C LEU A 180 16.51 -1.91 4.13
N LEU A 181 16.88 -0.68 3.75
CA LEU A 181 18.01 0.02 4.33
C LEU A 181 17.70 0.62 5.70
N ARG A 182 16.42 0.71 6.09
CA ARG A 182 15.96 1.36 7.34
C ARG A 182 16.62 2.75 7.49
N PRO A 183 16.42 3.64 6.51
CA PRO A 183 17.14 4.91 6.51
C PRO A 183 16.83 5.71 7.78
N THR A 184 17.88 6.30 8.34
CA THR A 184 17.77 7.20 9.48
C THR A 184 17.87 8.63 8.98
N ILE A 185 16.91 9.44 9.37
CA ILE A 185 16.82 10.84 8.99
C ILE A 185 17.20 11.69 10.21
N ASN A 186 18.29 12.42 10.09
CA ASN A 186 18.80 13.27 11.15
C ASN A 186 18.40 14.71 10.85
N PHE A 187 17.47 15.24 11.60
CA PHE A 187 17.15 16.66 11.62
C PHE A 187 18.17 17.43 12.48
N GLU A 188 18.29 18.74 12.27
CA GLU A 188 19.21 19.58 13.03
C GLU A 188 18.83 19.65 14.51
N VAL A 189 17.52 19.57 14.79
CA VAL A 189 16.97 19.60 16.14
C VAL A 189 16.06 18.39 16.33
N GLY A 190 16.12 17.78 17.52
CA GLY A 190 15.28 16.64 17.88
C GLY A 190 16.00 15.30 17.85
N LEU A 191 15.24 14.22 17.96
CA LEU A 191 15.75 12.86 17.87
C LEU A 191 15.79 12.39 16.42
N PRO A 192 16.77 11.53 16.06
CA PRO A 192 16.79 10.90 14.75
C PRO A 192 15.47 10.19 14.48
N SER A 193 14.88 10.44 13.30
CA SER A 193 13.73 9.69 12.79
C SER A 193 14.22 8.58 11.90
N TYR A 194 13.72 7.37 12.05
CA TYR A 194 14.03 6.27 11.16
C TYR A 194 12.75 5.78 10.47
N ILE A 195 12.92 5.19 9.29
CA ILE A 195 11.84 4.56 8.55
C ILE A 195 11.91 3.06 8.84
N ALA A 196 10.83 2.52 9.38
CA ALA A 196 10.75 1.10 9.71
C ALA A 196 10.73 0.25 8.43
N ARG A 197 11.33 -0.95 8.51
CA ARG A 197 11.20 -1.94 7.46
C ARG A 197 9.83 -2.58 7.54
N HIS A 198 9.14 -2.70 6.39
CA HIS A 198 7.86 -3.37 6.32
C HIS A 198 7.95 -4.68 5.54
N TYR A 199 7.16 -5.64 5.94
CA TYR A 199 7.04 -6.95 5.33
C TYR A 199 5.60 -7.16 4.90
N TYR A 200 5.41 -7.57 3.67
CA TYR A 200 4.11 -7.79 3.07
C TYR A 200 3.96 -9.24 2.62
N LEU A 201 2.83 -9.82 2.91
CA LEU A 201 2.33 -11.04 2.29
C LEU A 201 0.96 -10.73 1.74
N SER A 202 0.77 -10.90 0.45
CA SER A 202 -0.51 -10.59 -0.20
C SER A 202 -0.86 -11.66 -1.22
N GLY A 203 -2.16 -11.81 -1.48
CA GLY A 203 -2.62 -12.78 -2.47
C GLY A 203 -4.08 -12.57 -2.81
N GLY A 204 -4.48 -13.16 -3.93
CA GLY A 204 -5.86 -13.11 -4.38
C GLY A 204 -6.19 -14.28 -5.28
N TYR A 205 -7.48 -14.60 -5.33
CA TYR A 205 -8.03 -15.64 -6.16
C TYR A 205 -9.33 -15.16 -6.81
N ASN A 206 -9.46 -15.43 -8.11
CA ASN A 206 -10.66 -15.16 -8.89
C ASN A 206 -11.41 -16.48 -9.14
N TYR A 207 -12.58 -16.61 -8.56
CA TYR A 207 -13.46 -17.76 -8.73
C TYR A 207 -14.60 -17.44 -9.70
N ALA A 208 -14.56 -18.04 -10.88
CA ALA A 208 -15.63 -17.94 -11.86
C ALA A 208 -16.88 -18.68 -11.34
N LEU A 209 -17.98 -17.96 -11.14
CA LEU A 209 -19.22 -18.54 -10.67
C LEU A 209 -19.91 -19.33 -11.80
N PRO A 210 -20.83 -20.28 -11.46
CA PRO A 210 -21.60 -21.03 -12.46
C PRO A 210 -22.37 -20.14 -13.43
N ASN A 211 -22.84 -18.97 -12.97
CA ASN A 211 -23.37 -17.93 -13.84
C ASN A 211 -22.20 -17.12 -14.42
N PRO A 212 -21.95 -17.17 -15.74
CA PRO A 212 -20.78 -16.55 -16.37
C PRO A 212 -20.77 -15.00 -16.32
N SER A 213 -21.88 -14.40 -15.88
CA SER A 213 -21.95 -12.96 -15.66
C SER A 213 -21.29 -12.52 -14.36
N PHE A 214 -20.93 -13.45 -13.46
CA PHE A 214 -20.40 -13.14 -12.15
C PHE A 214 -19.08 -13.87 -11.87
N ASP A 215 -18.10 -13.12 -11.37
CA ASP A 215 -16.88 -13.66 -10.79
C ASP A 215 -16.81 -13.22 -9.32
N LEU A 216 -16.38 -14.11 -8.43
CA LEU A 216 -16.10 -13.81 -7.03
C LEU A 216 -14.59 -13.64 -6.87
N VAL A 217 -14.15 -12.48 -6.43
CA VAL A 217 -12.73 -12.18 -6.20
C VAL A 217 -12.48 -12.05 -4.71
N GLY A 218 -11.67 -12.95 -4.19
CA GLY A 218 -11.16 -12.90 -2.82
C GLY A 218 -9.70 -12.47 -2.81
N SER A 219 -9.30 -11.60 -1.88
CA SER A 219 -7.90 -11.25 -1.68
C SER A 219 -7.59 -10.94 -0.23
N GLY A 220 -6.32 -10.95 0.12
CA GLY A 220 -5.87 -10.63 1.45
C GLY A 220 -4.46 -10.04 1.46
N MET A 221 -4.18 -9.28 2.50
CA MET A 221 -2.86 -8.72 2.76
C MET A 221 -2.56 -8.78 4.24
N VAL A 222 -1.33 -9.14 4.56
CA VAL A 222 -0.72 -9.02 5.88
C VAL A 222 0.45 -8.06 5.74
N LEU A 223 0.49 -7.06 6.59
CA LEU A 223 1.55 -6.06 6.69
C LEU A 223 2.13 -6.12 8.10
N SER A 224 3.46 -6.07 8.22
CA SER A 224 4.14 -6.02 9.51
C SER A 224 5.39 -5.17 9.44
N ASP A 225 5.63 -4.36 10.47
CA ASP A 225 6.89 -3.65 10.70
C ASP A 225 7.87 -4.43 11.60
N GLY A 226 7.51 -5.67 11.94
CA GLY A 226 8.24 -6.53 12.87
C GLY A 226 7.79 -6.37 14.32
N SER A 227 6.99 -5.35 14.64
CA SER A 227 6.43 -5.10 16.00
C SER A 227 4.92 -5.22 16.00
N THR A 228 4.28 -4.74 14.96
CA THR A 228 2.84 -4.80 14.74
C THR A 228 2.53 -5.66 13.53
N VAL A 229 1.31 -6.18 13.48
CA VAL A 229 0.79 -6.94 12.34
C VAL A 229 -0.60 -6.42 12.01
N GLU A 230 -0.78 -5.97 10.79
CA GLU A 230 -2.07 -5.62 10.22
C GLU A 230 -2.53 -6.72 9.27
N PHE A 231 -3.81 -6.99 9.30
CA PHE A 231 -4.43 -8.02 8.49
C PHE A 231 -5.70 -7.48 7.83
N GLN A 232 -5.80 -7.69 6.53
CA GLN A 232 -6.94 -7.27 5.72
C GLN A 232 -7.37 -8.39 4.78
N ILE A 233 -8.69 -8.58 4.64
CA ILE A 233 -9.30 -9.47 3.65
C ILE A 233 -10.37 -8.72 2.86
N ASN A 234 -10.43 -8.98 1.56
CA ASN A 234 -11.40 -8.42 0.63
C ASN A 234 -12.23 -9.53 -0.02
N ALA A 235 -13.51 -9.28 -0.20
CA ALA A 235 -14.39 -10.09 -1.03
C ALA A 235 -15.17 -9.16 -1.97
N LYS A 236 -15.05 -9.39 -3.27
CA LYS A 236 -15.70 -8.60 -4.33
C LYS A 236 -16.49 -9.50 -5.26
N LEU A 237 -17.68 -9.06 -5.65
CA LEU A 237 -18.46 -9.64 -6.73
C LEU A 237 -18.34 -8.76 -7.97
N LEU A 238 -17.83 -9.35 -9.04
CA LEU A 238 -17.64 -8.68 -10.32
C LEU A 238 -18.75 -9.09 -11.28
N TYR A 239 -19.49 -8.12 -11.82
CA TYR A 239 -20.59 -8.34 -12.75
C TYR A 239 -20.20 -7.94 -14.17
N ASN A 240 -20.36 -8.89 -15.10
CA ASN A 240 -20.01 -8.75 -16.54
C ASN A 240 -18.59 -8.19 -16.75
N LYS A 241 -17.66 -8.46 -15.82
CA LYS A 241 -16.27 -7.96 -15.84
C LYS A 241 -16.17 -6.44 -15.94
N SER A 242 -17.24 -5.72 -15.59
CA SER A 242 -17.31 -4.27 -15.69
C SER A 242 -17.63 -3.61 -14.37
N PHE A 243 -18.69 -4.02 -13.69
CA PHE A 243 -19.08 -3.44 -12.41
C PHE A 243 -18.69 -4.38 -11.27
N TRP A 244 -18.20 -3.83 -10.19
CA TRP A 244 -17.91 -4.62 -9.01
C TRP A 244 -18.32 -3.91 -7.72
N GLY A 245 -18.71 -4.69 -6.76
CA GLY A 245 -18.97 -4.25 -5.40
C GLY A 245 -18.42 -5.29 -4.43
N GLY A 246 -18.03 -4.84 -3.26
CA GLY A 246 -17.43 -5.74 -2.29
C GLY A 246 -17.31 -5.12 -0.91
N VAL A 247 -16.72 -5.90 -0.02
CA VAL A 247 -16.42 -5.48 1.34
C VAL A 247 -15.00 -5.92 1.70
N SER A 248 -14.29 -5.06 2.38
CA SER A 248 -13.03 -5.36 3.06
C SER A 248 -13.26 -5.40 4.56
N TYR A 249 -12.59 -6.29 5.23
CA TYR A 249 -12.48 -6.32 6.68
C TYR A 249 -11.02 -6.14 7.07
N ARG A 250 -10.73 -5.12 7.85
CA ARG A 250 -9.43 -4.85 8.45
C ARG A 250 -9.55 -5.12 9.94
N TYR A 251 -8.72 -6.06 10.38
CA TYR A 251 -8.79 -6.53 11.76
C TYR A 251 -8.54 -5.39 12.75
N ASP A 252 -9.42 -5.26 13.74
CA ASP A 252 -9.40 -4.26 14.81
C ASP A 252 -9.35 -2.79 14.34
N ASP A 253 -9.73 -2.52 13.08
CA ASP A 253 -9.73 -1.17 12.51
C ASP A 253 -11.06 -0.82 11.85
N ALA A 254 -11.46 -1.48 10.75
CA ALA A 254 -12.60 -1.04 9.96
C ALA A 254 -13.29 -2.15 9.16
N ILE A 255 -14.58 -1.92 8.86
CA ILE A 255 -15.32 -2.59 7.79
C ILE A 255 -15.43 -1.61 6.63
N VAL A 256 -15.07 -2.04 5.41
CA VAL A 256 -14.89 -1.14 4.28
C VAL A 256 -15.75 -1.60 3.09
N PRO A 257 -16.97 -1.06 2.89
CA PRO A 257 -17.68 -1.22 1.63
C PRO A 257 -16.90 -0.59 0.49
N MET A 258 -16.90 -1.29 -0.66
CA MET A 258 -16.16 -0.90 -1.86
C MET A 258 -17.02 -1.06 -3.10
N ILE A 259 -16.86 -0.15 -4.05
CA ILE A 259 -17.51 -0.21 -5.37
C ILE A 259 -16.54 0.26 -6.46
N GLY A 260 -16.79 -0.19 -7.68
CA GLY A 260 -16.03 0.32 -8.81
C GLY A 260 -16.53 -0.17 -10.16
N VAL A 261 -15.85 0.32 -11.19
CA VAL A 261 -16.17 0.03 -12.58
C VAL A 261 -14.90 -0.12 -13.41
N HIS A 262 -14.91 -1.10 -14.30
CA HIS A 262 -13.92 -1.30 -15.36
C HIS A 262 -14.56 -0.98 -16.70
N LEU A 263 -14.05 0.02 -17.40
CA LEU A 263 -14.54 0.43 -18.69
C LEU A 263 -13.81 -0.33 -19.82
N ILE A 264 -14.48 -0.47 -20.96
CA ILE A 264 -13.98 -1.27 -22.11
C ILE A 264 -12.63 -0.75 -22.64
N ASN A 265 -12.35 0.54 -22.47
CA ASN A 265 -11.12 1.18 -22.93
C ASN A 265 -9.92 1.00 -21.98
N GLY A 266 -10.05 0.17 -20.93
CA GLY A 266 -8.97 -0.07 -19.95
C GLY A 266 -8.97 0.90 -18.77
N LEU A 267 -9.86 1.88 -18.73
CA LEU A 267 -10.02 2.81 -17.62
C LEU A 267 -10.84 2.16 -16.50
N SER A 268 -10.41 2.32 -15.27
CA SER A 268 -11.08 1.75 -14.10
C SER A 268 -11.16 2.80 -13.00
N PHE A 269 -12.28 2.77 -12.27
CA PHE A 269 -12.51 3.59 -11.09
C PHE A 269 -12.88 2.70 -9.92
N GLY A 270 -12.40 3.05 -8.75
CA GLY A 270 -12.73 2.40 -7.50
C GLY A 270 -12.91 3.41 -6.39
N TYR A 271 -13.82 3.11 -5.48
CA TYR A 271 -14.06 3.89 -4.28
C TYR A 271 -14.29 2.96 -3.11
N SER A 272 -13.72 3.31 -1.98
CA SER A 272 -13.99 2.65 -0.71
C SER A 272 -14.22 3.65 0.42
N TYR A 273 -14.99 3.22 1.41
CA TYR A 273 -15.30 4.00 2.59
C TYR A 273 -15.07 3.18 3.85
N ASP A 274 -14.18 3.64 4.74
CA ASP A 274 -13.91 2.93 5.99
C ASP A 274 -14.94 3.32 7.06
N ILE A 275 -15.71 2.34 7.49
CA ILE A 275 -16.52 2.41 8.69
C ILE A 275 -15.60 1.96 9.84
N VAL A 276 -15.03 2.94 10.53
CA VAL A 276 -14.05 2.68 11.60
C VAL A 276 -14.75 2.01 12.79
N THR A 277 -14.29 0.83 13.16
CA THR A 277 -14.84 0.04 14.27
C THR A 277 -13.99 0.14 15.54
N SER A 278 -12.78 0.65 15.43
CA SER A 278 -11.87 0.90 16.54
C SER A 278 -12.29 2.14 17.35
N LYS A 279 -11.65 2.35 18.51
CA LYS A 279 -11.97 3.48 19.42
C LYS A 279 -11.81 4.85 18.75
N VAL A 280 -10.96 4.98 17.73
CA VAL A 280 -10.75 6.22 16.97
C VAL A 280 -12.00 6.61 16.19
N GLY A 281 -12.88 5.66 15.84
CA GLY A 281 -14.14 5.92 15.16
C GLY A 281 -15.09 6.86 15.87
N SER A 282 -14.96 7.01 17.20
CA SER A 282 -15.77 7.97 17.96
C SER A 282 -15.43 9.43 17.69
N TYR A 283 -14.31 9.71 17.05
CA TYR A 283 -13.77 11.06 16.84
C TYR A 283 -13.68 11.45 15.38
N ASN A 284 -14.10 10.59 14.44
CA ASN A 284 -14.04 10.85 13.00
C ASN A 284 -15.28 10.29 12.29
N SER A 285 -15.46 10.72 11.05
CA SER A 285 -16.54 10.29 10.15
C SER A 285 -16.08 9.25 9.13
N GLY A 286 -15.07 8.44 9.47
CA GLY A 286 -14.53 7.41 8.58
C GLY A 286 -13.41 7.90 7.67
N SER A 287 -13.02 7.06 6.71
CA SER A 287 -11.97 7.38 5.73
C SER A 287 -12.46 7.10 4.32
N HIS A 288 -11.97 7.86 3.36
CA HIS A 288 -12.31 7.72 1.95
C HIS A 288 -11.07 7.33 1.16
N GLU A 289 -11.27 6.44 0.20
CA GLU A 289 -10.22 6.04 -0.74
C GLU A 289 -10.78 6.06 -2.16
N LEU A 290 -10.09 6.74 -3.06
CA LEU A 290 -10.45 6.87 -4.47
C LEU A 290 -9.31 6.32 -5.33
N MET A 291 -9.64 5.48 -6.31
CA MET A 291 -8.71 4.91 -7.26
C MET A 291 -9.13 5.23 -8.68
N VAL A 292 -8.16 5.64 -9.48
CA VAL A 292 -8.25 5.74 -10.94
C VAL A 292 -7.11 4.93 -11.53
N ARG A 293 -7.41 4.00 -12.43
CA ARG A 293 -6.41 3.19 -13.11
C ARG A 293 -6.69 3.15 -14.60
N TYR A 294 -5.64 3.23 -15.40
CA TYR A 294 -5.69 3.08 -16.84
C TYR A 294 -4.64 2.07 -17.30
N CYS A 295 -5.10 0.98 -17.92
CA CYS A 295 -4.22 -0.03 -18.50
C CYS A 295 -4.45 -0.14 -20.01
N PHE A 296 -3.38 -0.11 -20.78
CA PHE A 296 -3.45 -0.26 -22.23
C PHE A 296 -2.30 -1.11 -22.77
N ASN A 297 -2.56 -1.77 -23.87
CA ASN A 297 -1.60 -2.66 -24.52
C ASN A 297 -0.76 -1.88 -25.51
N LEU A 298 0.57 -1.92 -25.38
CA LEU A 298 1.49 -1.28 -26.33
C LEU A 298 1.67 -2.09 -27.63
N GLN A 299 1.37 -3.39 -27.59
CA GLN A 299 1.47 -4.26 -28.78
C GLN A 299 0.23 -4.09 -29.65
N GLY A 300 0.28 -3.16 -30.58
CA GLY A 300 -0.76 -2.99 -31.59
C GLY A 300 -0.99 -4.29 -32.40
N GLY A 301 -2.16 -4.90 -32.29
CA GLY A 301 -2.65 -5.89 -33.23
C GLY A 301 -2.73 -7.34 -32.81
N LYS A 302 -2.24 -7.75 -31.66
CA LYS A 302 -2.64 -9.02 -31.04
C LYS A 302 -3.47 -8.71 -29.83
N THR A 303 -4.76 -8.84 -29.95
CA THR A 303 -5.64 -8.97 -28.77
C THR A 303 -5.08 -10.15 -27.98
N PRO A 304 -4.50 -9.96 -26.78
CA PRO A 304 -4.15 -11.11 -25.96
C PRO A 304 -5.45 -11.86 -25.75
N GLY A 305 -5.49 -13.12 -26.11
CA GLY A 305 -6.62 -13.97 -25.78
C GLY A 305 -6.82 -13.87 -24.28
N ARG A 306 -7.91 -13.23 -23.89
CA ARG A 306 -8.31 -12.91 -22.52
C ARG A 306 -7.46 -11.84 -21.85
N TYR A 307 -8.07 -10.71 -21.52
CA TYR A 307 -7.54 -9.69 -20.62
C TYR A 307 -7.25 -10.32 -19.24
N ARG A 308 -6.03 -10.81 -19.06
CA ARG A 308 -5.59 -11.33 -17.75
C ARG A 308 -5.64 -10.24 -16.67
N SER A 309 -5.38 -8.98 -17.05
CA SER A 309 -5.39 -7.86 -16.11
C SER A 309 -6.77 -7.60 -15.49
N VAL A 310 -7.86 -7.79 -16.24
CA VAL A 310 -9.23 -7.61 -15.72
C VAL A 310 -9.65 -8.78 -14.83
N ARG A 311 -9.02 -9.94 -14.97
CA ARG A 311 -9.28 -11.11 -14.13
C ARG A 311 -8.56 -11.06 -12.78
N ARG A 312 -7.53 -10.24 -12.66
CA ARG A 312 -6.75 -10.06 -11.43
C ARG A 312 -7.23 -8.89 -10.57
N LEU A 313 -8.23 -8.17 -11.05
CA LEU A 313 -8.79 -7.01 -10.37
C LEU A 313 -10.11 -7.34 -9.73
#